data_adfaded9a340682550b1c3ce9af9d296
#
_entry.id   adfaded9a340682550b1c3ce9af9d296
#
_cell.length_a   1.000
_cell.length_b   1.000
_cell.length_c   1.000
_cell.angle_alpha   90.00
_cell.angle_beta   90.00
_cell.angle_gamma   90.00
#
_symmetry.space_group_name_H-M   'P 1'
#
loop_
_entity.id
_entity.type
_entity.pdbx_description
1 polymer ?
#
loop_
_entity_poly.entity_id
_entity_poly.type
_entity_poly.pdbx_seq_one_letter_code
_entity_poly.pdbx_strand_id
1 'polypeptide(L)'
;MVIGSEILSEKQMILIGILVVIFVVFAVLVNLLDNKSLNGIKAKKIGDGQHGTARWATKSEIKQTFIPLPFEPEKWRKGENLPAIQGTVIGCRGSGKKAVALVDDGDVHTLMIGAAGVGKTAYFLYPNLELACASGMSFLSTDTKGDVARNYGTIAKKYYGYNVSVLDLRNPTRSDENNILHLVNKYMDLYLQDKTNLSAKAKAEKYAKITAKTIINIGGGDSASYGQNAFFYDAAEGLLASVILLLAEFGDKNERHIVSVFKLIQDLLAKYQPAPKAKPKMYFTKLMDKLPSEHKAKWLAGAALNASDQSMLSVMSTALSRLNSFLDSELEQMLCFGTAIDAEKFCNEKSAIFIVLPEEDTSKYFMVSLLIQQLYREILVIADENGGKLKNRVMFYCDEFGTFPKIEGAEAMFSAGRSRKISIVAIIQFFAQLEQNYVKQGMEIITDNTQLTVFGGFAPNSQSAEVLSKALGEQTVLSGSVSCGKEKSQSLQMIGRPLMTVDELKSMPKGQFIVMKTGTHPMISKLKLFFKWGIKFEEEYCLPDKTARQVCYKNRDELIRDVEVKYPQKKAVAAEIEVSVDDEEFDEFPMRKAKIKT
;
A
#
# COMPACT_ATOMS: atom_id res chain seq x y z
N MET A 1 -43.00 -94.97 -23.27
CA MET A 1 -42.30 -94.55 -22.06
C MET A 1 -42.67 -93.11 -21.82
N VAL A 2 -43.60 -92.87 -20.93
CA VAL A 2 -44.08 -91.53 -20.59
C VAL A 2 -43.26 -91.10 -19.40
N ILE A 3 -42.43 -90.09 -19.58
CA ILE A 3 -41.67 -89.46 -18.48
C ILE A 3 -42.60 -88.43 -17.85
N GLY A 4 -43.08 -88.77 -16.62
CA GLY A 4 -43.93 -87.90 -15.86
C GLY A 4 -43.18 -86.65 -15.47
N SER A 5 -43.73 -85.52 -15.82
CA SER A 5 -43.32 -84.22 -15.30
C SER A 5 -43.87 -84.08 -13.89
N GLU A 6 -43.06 -84.31 -12.88
CA GLU A 6 -43.39 -83.90 -11.52
C GLU A 6 -43.46 -82.33 -11.44
N ILE A 7 -44.71 -81.87 -11.31
CA ILE A 7 -45.00 -80.47 -11.08
C ILE A 7 -44.55 -80.15 -9.64
N LEU A 8 -43.50 -79.40 -9.48
CA LEU A 8 -42.99 -78.85 -8.18
C LEU A 8 -44.16 -78.26 -7.40
N SER A 9 -44.28 -78.62 -6.14
CA SER A 9 -45.34 -78.10 -5.28
C SER A 9 -45.10 -76.57 -5.06
N GLU A 10 -46.20 -75.84 -4.88
CA GLU A 10 -46.17 -74.36 -4.69
C GLU A 10 -45.15 -73.91 -3.58
N LYS A 11 -45.02 -74.70 -2.52
CA LYS A 11 -44.01 -74.52 -1.47
C LYS A 11 -42.57 -74.68 -1.95
N GLN A 12 -42.31 -75.60 -2.89
CA GLN A 12 -40.99 -75.82 -3.48
C GLN A 12 -40.64 -74.72 -4.45
N MET A 13 -41.60 -74.15 -5.20
CA MET A 13 -41.38 -72.96 -6.04
C MET A 13 -41.07 -71.69 -5.21
N ILE A 14 -41.77 -71.48 -4.09
CA ILE A 14 -41.49 -70.38 -3.16
C ILE A 14 -40.09 -70.54 -2.55
N LEU A 15 -39.70 -71.75 -2.16
CA LEU A 15 -38.37 -72.01 -1.60
C LEU A 15 -37.24 -71.74 -2.60
N ILE A 16 -37.43 -72.16 -3.85
CA ILE A 16 -36.50 -71.92 -4.96
C ILE A 16 -36.42 -70.39 -5.23
N GLY A 17 -37.54 -69.69 -5.22
CA GLY A 17 -37.57 -68.22 -5.36
C GLY A 17 -36.79 -67.53 -4.26
N ILE A 18 -36.96 -67.93 -3.00
CA ILE A 18 -36.20 -67.39 -1.86
C ILE A 18 -34.69 -67.68 -2.00
N LEU A 19 -34.31 -68.94 -2.40
CA LEU A 19 -32.91 -69.29 -2.63
C LEU A 19 -32.27 -68.49 -3.77
N VAL A 20 -32.99 -68.23 -4.84
CA VAL A 20 -32.52 -67.36 -5.94
C VAL A 20 -32.33 -65.93 -5.49
N VAL A 21 -33.28 -65.38 -4.70
CA VAL A 21 -33.15 -64.04 -4.14
C VAL A 21 -31.93 -63.93 -3.17
N ILE A 22 -31.77 -64.95 -2.31
CA ILE A 22 -30.61 -65.01 -1.41
C ILE A 22 -29.30 -65.10 -2.23
N PHE A 23 -29.25 -65.88 -3.27
CA PHE A 23 -28.06 -65.97 -4.12
C PHE A 23 -27.76 -64.69 -4.90
N VAL A 24 -28.79 -64.02 -5.42
CA VAL A 24 -28.63 -62.71 -6.07
C VAL A 24 -28.16 -61.64 -5.06
N VAL A 25 -28.77 -61.63 -3.88
CA VAL A 25 -28.33 -60.71 -2.81
C VAL A 25 -26.87 -60.98 -2.38
N PHE A 26 -26.51 -62.25 -2.25
CA PHE A 26 -25.14 -62.67 -1.92
C PHE A 26 -24.18 -62.36 -3.06
N ALA A 27 -24.52 -62.56 -4.33
CA ALA A 27 -23.70 -62.20 -5.48
C ALA A 27 -23.51 -60.69 -5.60
N VAL A 28 -24.55 -59.88 -5.30
CA VAL A 28 -24.46 -58.42 -5.24
C VAL A 28 -23.59 -57.97 -4.06
N LEU A 29 -23.74 -58.58 -2.89
CA LEU A 29 -22.90 -58.32 -1.73
C LEU A 29 -21.43 -58.67 -1.98
N VAL A 30 -21.15 -59.82 -2.61
CA VAL A 30 -19.77 -60.20 -2.98
C VAL A 30 -19.18 -59.22 -4.00
N ASN A 31 -19.98 -58.78 -4.98
CA ASN A 31 -19.53 -57.73 -5.93
C ASN A 31 -19.33 -56.37 -5.28
N LEU A 32 -20.14 -56.00 -4.30
CA LEU A 32 -19.97 -54.76 -3.51
C LEU A 32 -18.79 -54.87 -2.53
N LEU A 33 -18.45 -56.06 -2.06
CA LEU A 33 -17.30 -56.33 -1.18
C LEU A 33 -16.00 -56.59 -1.96
N ASP A 34 -16.06 -56.76 -3.29
CA ASP A 34 -14.87 -56.97 -4.13
C ASP A 34 -14.14 -55.63 -4.37
N ASN A 35 -13.48 -55.16 -3.32
CA ASN A 35 -12.64 -53.95 -3.31
C ASN A 35 -11.37 -54.07 -4.19
N LYS A 36 -11.27 -55.07 -5.06
CA LYS A 36 -10.12 -55.35 -5.92
C LYS A 36 -10.19 -54.63 -7.28
N SER A 37 -11.06 -53.63 -7.43
CA SER A 37 -11.10 -52.75 -8.62
C SER A 37 -10.43 -51.41 -8.32
N LEU A 38 -9.79 -50.79 -9.32
CA LEU A 38 -9.24 -49.44 -9.21
C LEU A 38 -10.29 -48.42 -8.75
N ASN A 39 -11.58 -48.64 -9.07
CA ASN A 39 -12.67 -47.76 -8.66
C ASN A 39 -12.94 -47.78 -7.13
N GLY A 40 -12.46 -48.80 -6.40
CA GLY A 40 -12.54 -48.88 -4.94
C GLY A 40 -11.40 -48.18 -4.20
N ILE A 41 -10.30 -47.85 -4.90
CA ILE A 41 -9.15 -47.19 -4.30
C ILE A 41 -9.36 -45.67 -4.35
N LYS A 42 -9.87 -45.10 -3.27
CA LYS A 42 -9.97 -43.66 -3.11
C LYS A 42 -8.85 -43.17 -2.18
N ALA A 43 -8.24 -42.05 -2.51
CA ALA A 43 -7.30 -41.38 -1.60
C ALA A 43 -7.99 -41.16 -0.26
N LYS A 44 -7.55 -41.83 0.79
CA LYS A 44 -8.11 -41.74 2.14
C LYS A 44 -7.07 -41.11 3.05
N LYS A 45 -7.47 -40.06 3.75
CA LYS A 45 -6.63 -39.45 4.78
C LYS A 45 -6.39 -40.44 5.92
N ILE A 46 -5.13 -40.68 6.28
CA ILE A 46 -4.76 -41.63 7.32
C ILE A 46 -3.88 -40.97 8.35
N GLY A 47 -4.25 -41.11 9.62
CA GLY A 47 -3.45 -40.89 10.80
C GLY A 47 -2.87 -39.49 10.95
N ASP A 48 -1.88 -39.36 11.82
CA ASP A 48 -1.18 -38.11 12.18
C ASP A 48 -0.06 -37.74 11.18
N GLY A 49 -0.11 -38.31 10.01
CA GLY A 49 0.62 -37.84 8.84
C GLY A 49 2.13 -38.07 8.82
N GLN A 50 2.59 -39.27 8.41
CA GLN A 50 4.03 -39.52 8.21
C GLN A 50 4.65 -38.62 7.13
N HIS A 51 3.87 -38.15 6.14
CA HIS A 51 4.31 -37.34 5.03
C HIS A 51 3.76 -35.92 5.06
N GLY A 52 2.93 -35.59 6.06
CA GLY A 52 2.36 -34.25 6.23
C GLY A 52 1.04 -34.28 7.00
N THR A 53 0.79 -33.21 7.75
CA THR A 53 -0.38 -33.06 8.65
C THR A 53 -1.34 -31.95 8.21
N ALA A 54 -1.12 -31.35 7.02
CA ALA A 54 -1.96 -30.29 6.49
C ALA A 54 -3.42 -30.74 6.39
N ARG A 55 -4.33 -29.87 6.82
CA ARG A 55 -5.77 -30.12 6.78
C ARG A 55 -6.55 -28.81 6.70
N TRP A 56 -7.78 -28.94 6.26
CA TRP A 56 -8.72 -27.81 6.33
C TRP A 56 -9.20 -27.59 7.75
N ALA A 57 -9.47 -26.32 8.10
CA ALA A 57 -10.10 -25.94 9.35
C ALA A 57 -11.47 -26.61 9.52
N THR A 58 -11.74 -27.08 10.73
CA THR A 58 -13.04 -27.61 11.11
C THR A 58 -14.07 -26.50 11.31
N LYS A 59 -15.36 -26.83 11.28
CA LYS A 59 -16.43 -25.85 11.54
C LYS A 59 -16.31 -25.21 12.93
N SER A 60 -15.76 -25.91 13.91
CA SER A 60 -15.54 -25.37 15.26
C SER A 60 -14.42 -24.34 15.26
N GLU A 61 -13.28 -24.66 14.66
CA GLU A 61 -12.14 -23.75 14.52
C GLU A 61 -12.52 -22.46 13.77
N ILE A 62 -13.27 -22.59 12.67
CA ILE A 62 -13.77 -21.42 11.92
C ILE A 62 -14.64 -20.52 12.80
N LYS A 63 -15.51 -21.11 13.65
CA LYS A 63 -16.36 -20.32 14.57
C LYS A 63 -15.59 -19.66 15.69
N GLN A 64 -14.48 -20.25 16.14
CA GLN A 64 -13.62 -19.69 17.17
C GLN A 64 -12.73 -18.58 16.61
N THR A 65 -12.36 -18.68 15.34
CA THR A 65 -11.43 -17.74 14.70
C THR A 65 -12.12 -16.52 14.10
N PHE A 66 -13.32 -16.67 13.54
CA PHE A 66 -14.02 -15.63 12.80
C PHE A 66 -15.42 -15.39 13.35
N ILE A 67 -15.81 -14.13 13.43
CA ILE A 67 -17.08 -13.72 14.00
C ILE A 67 -18.16 -13.76 12.94
N PRO A 68 -19.28 -14.49 13.16
CA PRO A 68 -20.42 -14.47 12.26
C PRO A 68 -21.22 -13.18 12.44
N LEU A 69 -21.37 -12.39 11.38
CA LEU A 69 -22.09 -11.12 11.36
C LEU A 69 -23.30 -11.22 10.41
N PRO A 70 -24.54 -11.00 10.87
CA PRO A 70 -25.66 -10.75 9.98
C PRO A 70 -25.36 -9.55 9.11
N PHE A 71 -25.34 -9.73 7.78
CA PHE A 71 -24.95 -8.68 6.84
C PHE A 71 -26.22 -8.06 6.25
N GLU A 72 -26.60 -6.89 6.75
CA GLU A 72 -27.92 -6.26 6.51
C GLU A 72 -27.78 -4.80 6.02
N PRO A 73 -27.22 -4.53 4.82
CA PRO A 73 -26.96 -3.16 4.33
C PRO A 73 -28.20 -2.26 4.32
N GLU A 74 -29.38 -2.82 3.97
CA GLU A 74 -30.62 -2.04 3.92
C GLU A 74 -31.04 -1.49 5.30
N LYS A 75 -30.78 -2.24 6.38
CA LYS A 75 -31.01 -1.78 7.75
C LYS A 75 -29.93 -0.82 8.20
N TRP A 76 -28.68 -1.15 7.93
CA TRP A 76 -27.53 -0.31 8.31
C TRP A 76 -27.63 1.09 7.73
N ARG A 77 -28.06 1.22 6.47
CA ARG A 77 -28.29 2.51 5.80
C ARG A 77 -29.44 3.32 6.38
N LYS A 78 -30.31 2.70 7.18
CA LYS A 78 -31.35 3.38 7.98
C LYS A 78 -30.90 3.68 9.40
N GLY A 79 -29.67 3.35 9.76
CA GLY A 79 -29.14 3.48 11.12
C GLY A 79 -29.58 2.37 12.08
N GLU A 80 -30.19 1.28 11.54
CA GLU A 80 -30.67 0.15 12.33
C GLU A 80 -29.63 -0.96 12.42
N ASN A 81 -29.43 -1.54 13.61
CA ASN A 81 -28.56 -2.69 13.86
C ASN A 81 -27.11 -2.51 13.34
N LEU A 82 -26.55 -1.31 13.47
CA LEU A 82 -25.19 -1.04 13.04
C LEU A 82 -24.18 -1.99 13.72
N PRO A 83 -23.25 -2.59 12.98
CA PRO A 83 -22.27 -3.49 13.56
C PRO A 83 -21.26 -2.74 14.43
N ALA A 84 -21.04 -3.22 15.65
CA ALA A 84 -19.96 -2.71 16.51
C ALA A 84 -18.60 -3.31 16.14
N ILE A 85 -18.59 -4.40 15.37
CA ILE A 85 -17.37 -5.11 14.98
C ILE A 85 -16.65 -4.36 13.86
N GLN A 86 -15.35 -4.13 14.07
CA GLN A 86 -14.45 -3.53 13.10
C GLN A 86 -13.45 -4.58 12.60
N GLY A 87 -13.45 -4.84 11.29
CA GLY A 87 -12.60 -5.88 10.74
C GLY A 87 -12.79 -6.11 9.24
N THR A 88 -12.36 -7.28 8.78
CA THR A 88 -12.36 -7.64 7.36
C THR A 88 -13.32 -8.79 7.08
N VAL A 89 -14.24 -8.64 6.13
CA VAL A 89 -15.11 -9.71 5.63
C VAL A 89 -14.28 -10.66 4.78
N ILE A 90 -14.18 -11.91 5.22
CA ILE A 90 -13.35 -12.94 4.56
C ILE A 90 -14.17 -14.13 4.03
N GLY A 91 -15.46 -14.14 4.26
CA GLY A 91 -16.28 -15.24 3.84
C GLY A 91 -17.76 -15.11 4.14
N CYS A 92 -18.48 -16.15 3.79
CA CYS A 92 -19.92 -16.28 4.02
C CYS A 92 -20.24 -17.68 4.51
N ARG A 93 -21.15 -17.75 5.48
CA ARG A 93 -21.72 -19.00 6.00
C ARG A 93 -23.23 -19.00 5.83
N GLY A 94 -23.79 -20.15 5.47
CA GLY A 94 -25.24 -20.29 5.22
C GLY A 94 -25.61 -19.85 3.80
N SER A 95 -26.91 -19.88 3.51
CA SER A 95 -27.47 -19.54 2.20
C SER A 95 -28.74 -18.69 2.33
N GLY A 96 -29.09 -17.99 1.24
CA GLY A 96 -30.28 -17.14 1.19
C GLY A 96 -30.27 -16.04 2.25
N LYS A 97 -31.43 -15.78 2.88
CA LYS A 97 -31.62 -14.77 3.93
C LYS A 97 -30.94 -15.10 5.27
N LYS A 98 -30.55 -16.37 5.49
CA LYS A 98 -29.82 -16.83 6.69
C LYS A 98 -28.30 -16.78 6.54
N ALA A 99 -27.80 -16.23 5.45
CA ALA A 99 -26.37 -16.11 5.25
C ALA A 99 -25.80 -14.98 6.13
N VAL A 100 -24.69 -15.32 6.82
CA VAL A 100 -23.92 -14.39 7.66
C VAL A 100 -22.55 -14.20 7.06
N ALA A 101 -22.01 -13.01 7.17
CA ALA A 101 -20.61 -12.76 6.85
C ALA A 101 -19.70 -13.35 7.94
N LEU A 102 -18.54 -13.82 7.55
CA LEU A 102 -17.46 -14.18 8.47
C LEU A 102 -16.48 -12.99 8.49
N VAL A 103 -16.27 -12.44 9.65
CA VAL A 103 -15.43 -11.24 9.85
C VAL A 103 -14.22 -11.61 10.69
N ASP A 104 -13.05 -11.22 10.22
CA ASP A 104 -11.84 -11.19 11.01
C ASP A 104 -11.74 -9.82 11.70
N ASP A 105 -11.80 -9.78 13.02
CA ASP A 105 -11.70 -8.57 13.85
C ASP A 105 -10.31 -8.36 14.45
N GLY A 106 -9.37 -9.23 14.12
CA GLY A 106 -7.98 -9.13 14.57
C GLY A 106 -7.28 -7.86 14.07
N ASP A 107 -6.28 -7.40 14.83
CA ASP A 107 -5.37 -6.34 14.38
C ASP A 107 -4.35 -6.94 13.38
N VAL A 108 -4.79 -7.18 12.15
CA VAL A 108 -4.01 -7.86 11.10
C VAL A 108 -3.96 -7.04 9.81
N HIS A 109 -2.90 -7.24 9.05
CA HIS A 109 -2.87 -6.84 7.64
C HIS A 109 -3.40 -7.98 6.78
N THR A 110 -4.02 -7.63 5.67
CA THR A 110 -4.64 -8.59 4.75
C THR A 110 -3.98 -8.51 3.37
N LEU A 111 -3.64 -9.66 2.81
CA LEU A 111 -3.22 -9.79 1.42
C LEU A 111 -4.31 -10.51 0.62
N MET A 112 -4.90 -9.82 -0.34
CA MET A 112 -5.86 -10.40 -1.29
C MET A 112 -5.16 -10.66 -2.61
N ILE A 113 -5.10 -11.92 -3.04
CA ILE A 113 -4.47 -12.33 -4.29
C ILE A 113 -5.49 -12.96 -5.22
N GLY A 114 -5.51 -12.49 -6.46
CA GLY A 114 -6.36 -13.10 -7.49
C GLY A 114 -6.16 -12.46 -8.85
N ALA A 115 -6.21 -13.27 -9.90
CA ALA A 115 -6.06 -12.83 -11.27
C ALA A 115 -7.09 -11.75 -11.66
N ALA A 116 -6.85 -11.06 -12.75
CA ALA A 116 -7.83 -10.13 -13.33
C ALA A 116 -9.15 -10.87 -13.65
N GLY A 117 -10.29 -10.21 -13.41
CA GLY A 117 -11.61 -10.76 -13.71
C GLY A 117 -12.15 -11.83 -12.72
N VAL A 118 -11.43 -12.19 -11.64
CA VAL A 118 -11.95 -13.09 -10.60
C VAL A 118 -12.98 -12.39 -9.69
N GLY A 119 -13.13 -11.08 -9.81
CA GLY A 119 -14.13 -10.30 -9.07
C GLY A 119 -13.66 -9.83 -7.68
N LYS A 120 -12.38 -9.54 -7.50
CA LYS A 120 -11.82 -9.00 -6.24
C LYS A 120 -12.65 -7.84 -5.69
N THR A 121 -12.97 -6.86 -6.54
CA THR A 121 -13.78 -5.70 -6.16
C THR A 121 -15.21 -6.11 -5.78
N ALA A 122 -15.88 -6.94 -6.60
CA ALA A 122 -17.29 -7.27 -6.42
C ALA A 122 -17.56 -8.27 -5.28
N TYR A 123 -16.66 -9.22 -5.03
CA TYR A 123 -16.81 -10.22 -3.97
C TYR A 123 -16.19 -9.78 -2.65
N PHE A 124 -15.06 -9.05 -2.70
CA PHE A 124 -14.27 -8.74 -1.51
C PHE A 124 -14.33 -7.25 -1.14
N LEU A 125 -13.96 -6.33 -2.05
CA LEU A 125 -13.80 -4.92 -1.70
C LEU A 125 -15.14 -4.27 -1.32
N TYR A 126 -16.19 -4.37 -2.14
CA TYR A 126 -17.47 -3.73 -1.84
C TYR A 126 -18.12 -4.20 -0.52
N PRO A 127 -18.17 -5.49 -0.18
CA PRO A 127 -18.65 -5.90 1.15
C PRO A 127 -17.81 -5.36 2.30
N ASN A 128 -16.50 -5.22 2.11
CA ASN A 128 -15.61 -4.64 3.10
C ASN A 128 -15.81 -3.13 3.28
N LEU A 129 -16.05 -2.39 2.19
CA LEU A 129 -16.41 -0.96 2.26
C LEU A 129 -17.74 -0.75 2.96
N GLU A 130 -18.76 -1.58 2.68
CA GLU A 130 -20.05 -1.51 3.36
C GLU A 130 -19.90 -1.75 4.87
N LEU A 131 -19.12 -2.78 5.27
CA LEU A 131 -18.81 -3.01 6.68
C LEU A 131 -18.03 -1.85 7.29
N ALA A 132 -17.03 -1.30 6.59
CA ALA A 132 -16.24 -0.17 7.07
C ALA A 132 -17.15 1.04 7.36
N CYS A 133 -18.04 1.37 6.41
CA CYS A 133 -19.01 2.45 6.58
C CYS A 133 -19.96 2.20 7.75
N ALA A 134 -20.54 1.00 7.83
CA ALA A 134 -21.52 0.67 8.86
C ALA A 134 -20.92 0.61 10.27
N SER A 135 -19.67 0.16 10.41
CA SER A 135 -18.96 0.05 11.71
C SER A 135 -18.19 1.33 12.10
N GLY A 136 -18.21 2.36 11.24
CA GLY A 136 -17.57 3.65 11.53
C GLY A 136 -16.04 3.64 11.41
N MET A 137 -15.46 2.70 10.67
CA MET A 137 -14.01 2.71 10.36
C MET A 137 -13.71 3.77 9.30
N SER A 138 -12.75 4.64 9.55
CA SER A 138 -12.21 5.49 8.48
C SER A 138 -11.38 4.67 7.50
N PHE A 139 -11.45 5.01 6.22
CA PHE A 139 -10.71 4.25 5.22
C PHE A 139 -10.20 5.10 4.06
N LEU A 140 -9.09 4.62 3.49
CA LEU A 140 -8.56 5.06 2.20
C LEU A 140 -8.74 3.89 1.22
N SER A 141 -9.24 4.17 0.02
CA SER A 141 -9.34 3.17 -1.06
C SER A 141 -8.73 3.70 -2.34
N THR A 142 -7.80 2.96 -2.91
CA THR A 142 -7.32 3.22 -4.27
C THR A 142 -8.26 2.58 -5.28
N ASP A 143 -8.38 3.18 -6.45
CA ASP A 143 -9.36 2.81 -7.46
C ASP A 143 -8.83 3.13 -8.87
N THR A 144 -8.43 2.12 -9.62
CA THR A 144 -7.91 2.32 -10.98
C THR A 144 -8.99 2.56 -12.02
N LYS A 145 -10.25 2.23 -11.72
CA LYS A 145 -11.38 2.38 -12.64
C LYS A 145 -12.28 3.57 -12.33
N GLY A 146 -12.17 4.13 -11.15
CA GLY A 146 -13.07 5.17 -10.66
C GLY A 146 -14.46 4.66 -10.23
N ASP A 147 -14.69 3.35 -10.30
CA ASP A 147 -15.97 2.75 -9.97
C ASP A 147 -16.25 2.74 -8.47
N VAL A 148 -15.21 2.55 -7.66
CA VAL A 148 -15.34 2.49 -6.20
C VAL A 148 -15.72 3.86 -5.64
N ALA A 149 -15.04 4.92 -6.07
CA ALA A 149 -15.35 6.29 -5.68
C ALA A 149 -16.77 6.68 -6.09
N ARG A 150 -17.16 6.43 -7.34
CA ARG A 150 -18.49 6.73 -7.86
C ARG A 150 -19.60 6.00 -7.11
N ASN A 151 -19.43 4.71 -6.87
CA ASN A 151 -20.44 3.85 -6.28
C ASN A 151 -20.57 4.04 -4.76
N TYR A 152 -19.45 4.29 -4.05
CA TYR A 152 -19.44 4.34 -2.58
C TYR A 152 -19.39 5.74 -1.99
N GLY A 153 -18.94 6.76 -2.73
CA GLY A 153 -18.89 8.13 -2.23
C GLY A 153 -20.24 8.64 -1.74
N THR A 154 -21.31 8.48 -2.54
CA THR A 154 -22.67 8.86 -2.15
C THR A 154 -23.18 8.02 -0.97
N ILE A 155 -22.91 6.71 -0.96
CA ILE A 155 -23.31 5.81 0.12
C ILE A 155 -22.67 6.22 1.44
N ALA A 156 -21.35 6.41 1.46
CA ALA A 156 -20.61 6.81 2.64
C ALA A 156 -21.09 8.16 3.20
N LYS A 157 -21.30 9.14 2.33
CA LYS A 157 -21.73 10.49 2.72
C LYS A 157 -23.19 10.52 3.20
N LYS A 158 -24.11 10.01 2.38
CA LYS A 158 -25.57 10.14 2.58
C LYS A 158 -26.08 9.27 3.72
N TYR A 159 -25.66 8.01 3.78
CA TYR A 159 -26.22 7.04 4.73
C TYR A 159 -25.41 6.90 6.01
N TYR A 160 -24.10 7.10 5.94
CA TYR A 160 -23.22 6.86 7.09
C TYR A 160 -22.59 8.13 7.65
N GLY A 161 -22.80 9.30 7.00
CA GLY A 161 -22.32 10.60 7.47
C GLY A 161 -20.82 10.78 7.42
N TYR A 162 -20.16 10.19 6.42
CA TYR A 162 -18.71 10.30 6.23
C TYR A 162 -18.31 11.63 5.61
N ASN A 163 -17.17 12.13 6.03
CA ASN A 163 -16.40 13.11 5.27
C ASN A 163 -15.76 12.38 4.09
N VAL A 164 -16.21 12.70 2.88
CA VAL A 164 -15.72 12.03 1.66
C VAL A 164 -14.77 12.96 0.93
N SER A 165 -13.55 12.48 0.68
CA SER A 165 -12.54 13.15 -0.15
C SER A 165 -12.20 12.26 -1.36
N VAL A 166 -12.18 12.85 -2.55
CA VAL A 166 -11.83 12.14 -3.79
C VAL A 166 -10.65 12.84 -4.45
N LEU A 167 -9.52 12.14 -4.54
CA LEU A 167 -8.38 12.58 -5.33
C LEU A 167 -8.42 11.87 -6.68
N ASP A 168 -8.85 12.58 -7.69
CA ASP A 168 -8.97 12.03 -9.04
C ASP A 168 -7.78 12.48 -9.90
N LEU A 169 -6.78 11.60 -10.03
CA LEU A 169 -5.60 11.83 -10.87
C LEU A 169 -5.87 11.62 -12.37
N ARG A 170 -7.03 11.05 -12.72
CA ARG A 170 -7.50 10.91 -14.08
C ARG A 170 -8.16 12.20 -14.58
N ASN A 171 -8.95 12.85 -13.72
CA ASN A 171 -9.66 14.09 -13.99
C ASN A 171 -9.37 15.11 -12.87
N PRO A 172 -8.18 15.73 -12.86
CA PRO A 172 -7.76 16.59 -11.75
C PRO A 172 -8.67 17.81 -11.53
N THR A 173 -9.39 18.30 -12.54
CA THR A 173 -10.38 19.38 -12.41
C THR A 173 -11.62 18.95 -11.62
N ARG A 174 -11.90 17.65 -11.54
CA ARG A 174 -12.97 17.04 -10.73
C ARG A 174 -12.45 16.38 -9.45
N SER A 175 -11.28 16.78 -9.00
CA SER A 175 -10.63 16.28 -7.80
C SER A 175 -10.80 17.24 -6.64
N ASP A 176 -10.77 16.73 -5.41
CA ASP A 176 -10.45 17.54 -4.25
C ASP A 176 -9.00 18.02 -4.30
N GLU A 177 -8.70 19.04 -3.51
CA GLU A 177 -7.38 19.65 -3.47
C GLU A 177 -6.41 18.78 -2.64
N ASN A 178 -5.16 18.70 -3.11
CA ASN A 178 -4.11 17.99 -2.39
C ASN A 178 -2.74 18.62 -2.63
N ASN A 179 -2.42 19.66 -1.89
CA ASN A 179 -1.10 20.25 -1.89
C ASN A 179 -0.11 19.31 -1.19
N ILE A 180 0.78 18.68 -1.96
CA ILE A 180 1.76 17.71 -1.44
C ILE A 180 2.78 18.32 -0.47
N LEU A 181 2.88 19.67 -0.40
CA LEU A 181 3.72 20.39 0.56
C LEU A 181 2.95 20.77 1.85
N HIS A 182 1.67 20.36 2.00
CA HIS A 182 0.82 20.82 3.09
C HIS A 182 1.40 20.54 4.49
N LEU A 183 2.08 19.39 4.70
CA LEU A 183 2.71 19.07 5.98
C LEU A 183 3.93 19.94 6.26
N VAL A 184 4.74 20.23 5.24
CA VAL A 184 5.87 21.17 5.39
C VAL A 184 5.34 22.53 5.78
N ASN A 185 4.31 23.01 5.09
CA ASN A 185 3.68 24.31 5.33
C ASN A 185 3.05 24.37 6.72
N LYS A 186 2.25 23.36 7.11
CA LYS A 186 1.60 23.26 8.44
C LYS A 186 2.62 23.38 9.57
N TYR A 187 3.68 22.58 9.53
CA TYR A 187 4.68 22.58 10.59
C TYR A 187 5.61 23.80 10.55
N MET A 188 5.87 24.36 9.37
CA MET A 188 6.57 25.63 9.26
C MET A 188 5.75 26.78 9.85
N ASP A 189 4.45 26.86 9.56
CA ASP A 189 3.57 27.87 10.14
C ASP A 189 3.52 27.79 11.68
N LEU A 190 3.42 26.60 12.25
CA LEU A 190 3.50 26.39 13.70
C LEU A 190 4.83 26.88 14.29
N TYR A 191 5.94 26.61 13.62
CA TYR A 191 7.25 27.13 14.03
C TYR A 191 7.37 28.65 13.86
N LEU A 192 6.79 29.22 12.80
CA LEU A 192 6.81 30.68 12.58
C LEU A 192 5.97 31.45 13.62
N GLN A 193 4.89 30.84 14.11
CA GLN A 193 4.07 31.37 15.20
C GLN A 193 4.78 31.28 16.55
N ASP A 194 5.48 30.19 16.82
CA ASP A 194 6.25 29.96 18.04
C ASP A 194 7.65 29.43 17.69
N LYS A 195 8.64 30.32 17.71
CA LYS A 195 10.05 30.01 17.41
C LYS A 195 10.70 29.05 18.41
N THR A 196 10.09 28.83 19.58
CA THR A 196 10.57 27.88 20.59
C THR A 196 10.13 26.44 20.26
N ASN A 197 9.15 26.25 19.36
CA ASN A 197 8.65 24.95 18.94
C ASN A 197 9.61 24.25 17.97
N LEU A 198 10.69 23.71 18.53
CA LEU A 198 11.70 22.94 17.76
C LEU A 198 11.14 21.66 17.16
N SER A 199 10.10 21.06 17.77
CA SER A 199 9.43 19.86 17.23
C SER A 199 8.75 20.17 15.90
N ALA A 200 8.02 21.29 15.80
CA ALA A 200 7.42 21.72 14.55
C ALA A 200 8.48 22.00 13.48
N LYS A 201 9.56 22.71 13.84
CA LYS A 201 10.69 22.94 12.92
C LYS A 201 11.27 21.63 12.37
N ALA A 202 11.57 20.68 13.27
CA ALA A 202 12.14 19.39 12.89
C ALA A 202 11.18 18.58 11.98
N LYS A 203 9.85 18.64 12.22
CA LYS A 203 8.85 18.00 11.36
C LYS A 203 8.81 18.66 9.97
N ALA A 204 8.85 20.01 9.88
CA ALA A 204 8.90 20.69 8.58
C ALA A 204 10.14 20.27 7.77
N GLU A 205 11.33 20.27 8.40
CA GLU A 205 12.59 19.82 7.79
C GLU A 205 12.51 18.35 7.34
N LYS A 206 11.92 17.47 8.17
CA LYS A 206 11.72 16.05 7.86
C LYS A 206 10.81 15.84 6.65
N TYR A 207 9.65 16.51 6.62
CA TYR A 207 8.72 16.37 5.51
C TYR A 207 9.24 16.97 4.22
N ALA A 208 10.01 18.05 4.26
CA ALA A 208 10.70 18.57 3.08
C ALA A 208 11.66 17.55 2.47
N LYS A 209 12.47 16.87 3.30
CA LYS A 209 13.36 15.80 2.85
C LYS A 209 12.59 14.58 2.29
N ILE A 210 11.52 14.15 2.97
CA ILE A 210 10.70 13.02 2.51
C ILE A 210 10.10 13.33 1.14
N THR A 211 9.51 14.51 0.97
CA THR A 211 8.92 14.93 -0.29
C THR A 211 9.97 15.01 -1.39
N ALA A 212 11.11 15.65 -1.12
CA ALA A 212 12.21 15.73 -2.07
C ALA A 212 12.73 14.36 -2.50
N LYS A 213 12.99 13.46 -1.53
CA LYS A 213 13.46 12.11 -1.79
C LYS A 213 12.47 11.32 -2.66
N THR A 214 11.17 11.37 -2.33
CA THR A 214 10.14 10.66 -3.10
C THR A 214 10.05 11.17 -4.53
N ILE A 215 10.14 12.50 -4.73
CA ILE A 215 10.11 13.11 -6.07
C ILE A 215 11.36 12.75 -6.88
N ILE A 216 12.55 12.82 -6.29
CA ILE A 216 13.80 12.51 -7.01
C ILE A 216 13.85 11.05 -7.41
N ASN A 217 13.32 10.14 -6.59
CA ASN A 217 13.32 8.71 -6.85
C ASN A 217 12.08 8.22 -7.65
N ILE A 218 11.34 9.12 -8.28
CA ILE A 218 10.28 8.76 -9.24
C ILE A 218 10.86 7.82 -10.31
N GLY A 219 10.31 6.61 -10.41
CA GLY A 219 10.81 5.58 -11.34
C GLY A 219 11.54 4.42 -10.67
N GLY A 220 11.59 4.39 -9.33
CA GLY A 220 11.93 3.17 -8.55
C GLY A 220 13.42 2.90 -8.35
N GLY A 221 14.31 3.88 -8.59
CA GLY A 221 15.74 3.72 -8.30
C GLY A 221 16.10 4.23 -6.90
N ASP A 222 16.77 3.43 -6.09
CA ASP A 222 17.55 3.93 -4.95
C ASP A 222 18.86 4.55 -5.44
N SER A 223 19.46 5.49 -4.67
CA SER A 223 20.74 6.14 -5.02
C SER A 223 21.82 5.14 -5.47
N ALA A 224 21.85 3.95 -4.87
CA ALA A 224 22.75 2.87 -5.25
C ALA A 224 22.52 2.35 -6.67
N SER A 225 21.32 2.45 -7.22
CA SER A 225 20.99 2.01 -8.59
C SER A 225 21.47 2.97 -9.67
N TYR A 226 21.76 4.23 -9.32
CA TYR A 226 22.21 5.26 -10.25
C TYR A 226 23.72 5.21 -10.57
N GLY A 227 24.48 4.33 -9.93
CA GLY A 227 25.90 4.13 -10.19
C GLY A 227 26.70 5.43 -10.11
N GLN A 228 27.46 5.77 -11.16
CA GLN A 228 28.27 7.00 -11.21
C GLN A 228 27.46 8.31 -11.16
N ASN A 229 26.15 8.27 -11.43
CA ASN A 229 25.27 9.42 -11.37
C ASN A 229 24.64 9.66 -9.99
N ALA A 230 24.88 8.79 -9.00
CA ALA A 230 24.28 8.88 -7.66
C ALA A 230 24.47 10.28 -7.03
N PHE A 231 25.64 10.87 -7.20
CA PHE A 231 25.92 12.22 -6.69
C PHE A 231 24.91 13.26 -7.18
N PHE A 232 24.51 13.23 -8.46
CA PHE A 232 23.59 14.21 -9.03
C PHE A 232 22.18 14.08 -8.44
N TYR A 233 21.75 12.85 -8.15
CA TYR A 233 20.44 12.58 -7.53
C TYR A 233 20.43 12.97 -6.05
N ASP A 234 21.47 12.63 -5.29
CA ASP A 234 21.60 12.99 -3.87
C ASP A 234 21.69 14.53 -3.69
N ALA A 235 22.48 15.19 -4.55
CA ALA A 235 22.58 16.63 -4.54
C ALA A 235 21.27 17.33 -4.98
N ALA A 236 20.54 16.74 -5.93
CA ALA A 236 19.23 17.23 -6.36
C ALA A 236 18.16 17.06 -5.27
N GLU A 237 18.19 15.97 -4.49
CA GLU A 237 17.33 15.76 -3.32
C GLU A 237 17.57 16.90 -2.29
N GLY A 238 18.82 17.15 -1.94
CA GLY A 238 19.20 18.21 -1.00
C GLY A 238 18.78 19.60 -1.47
N LEU A 239 19.02 19.90 -2.76
CA LEU A 239 18.61 21.16 -3.39
C LEU A 239 17.08 21.32 -3.36
N LEU A 240 16.34 20.28 -3.75
CA LEU A 240 14.88 20.31 -3.75
C LEU A 240 14.32 20.52 -2.35
N ALA A 241 14.83 19.79 -1.35
CA ALA A 241 14.44 19.97 0.05
C ALA A 241 14.74 21.38 0.57
N SER A 242 15.87 21.96 0.16
CA SER A 242 16.26 23.34 0.48
C SER A 242 15.24 24.35 -0.06
N VAL A 243 14.88 24.26 -1.35
CA VAL A 243 13.94 25.19 -1.99
C VAL A 243 12.52 25.02 -1.40
N ILE A 244 12.10 23.78 -1.11
CA ILE A 244 10.82 23.51 -0.43
C ILE A 244 10.77 24.20 0.94
N LEU A 245 11.84 24.12 1.75
CA LEU A 245 11.90 24.79 3.06
C LEU A 245 11.86 26.30 2.93
N LEU A 246 12.60 26.88 1.99
CA LEU A 246 12.59 28.32 1.74
C LEU A 246 11.21 28.80 1.30
N LEU A 247 10.56 28.07 0.41
CA LEU A 247 9.21 28.39 -0.02
C LEU A 247 8.21 28.31 1.15
N ALA A 248 8.31 27.30 2.01
CA ALA A 248 7.46 27.19 3.19
C ALA A 248 7.68 28.31 4.21
N GLU A 249 8.92 28.84 4.32
CA GLU A 249 9.28 29.88 5.28
C GLU A 249 8.98 31.31 4.80
N PHE A 250 9.12 31.58 3.48
CA PHE A 250 9.05 32.91 2.90
C PHE A 250 7.94 33.10 1.86
N GLY A 251 7.30 32.04 1.40
CA GLY A 251 6.18 32.16 0.45
C GLY A 251 4.87 32.53 1.14
N ASP A 252 3.98 33.17 0.43
CA ASP A 252 2.61 33.38 0.84
C ASP A 252 1.82 32.06 0.76
N LYS A 253 0.72 31.94 1.50
CA LYS A 253 -0.04 30.69 1.60
C LYS A 253 -0.48 30.10 0.24
N ASN A 254 -0.82 30.96 -0.72
CA ASN A 254 -1.24 30.61 -2.07
C ASN A 254 -0.09 30.34 -3.05
N GLU A 255 1.16 30.56 -2.62
CA GLU A 255 2.37 30.33 -3.41
C GLU A 255 3.10 29.03 -3.03
N ARG A 256 2.78 28.45 -1.84
CA ARG A 256 3.52 27.33 -1.23
C ARG A 256 3.08 25.99 -1.78
N HIS A 257 3.40 25.71 -3.03
CA HIS A 257 3.06 24.46 -3.73
C HIS A 257 4.20 24.02 -4.66
N ILE A 258 4.11 22.78 -5.15
CA ILE A 258 5.22 22.13 -5.88
C ILE A 258 5.56 22.84 -7.20
N VAL A 259 4.60 23.44 -7.88
CA VAL A 259 4.84 24.14 -9.15
C VAL A 259 5.61 25.44 -8.91
N SER A 260 5.40 26.13 -7.79
CA SER A 260 6.27 27.25 -7.36
C SER A 260 7.71 26.79 -7.13
N VAL A 261 7.91 25.60 -6.57
CA VAL A 261 9.27 25.03 -6.39
C VAL A 261 9.94 24.83 -7.75
N PHE A 262 9.23 24.28 -8.73
CA PHE A 262 9.74 24.15 -10.10
C PHE A 262 10.18 25.50 -10.67
N LYS A 263 9.29 26.47 -10.63
CA LYS A 263 9.54 27.81 -11.16
C LYS A 263 10.72 28.50 -10.46
N LEU A 264 10.79 28.41 -9.14
CA LEU A 264 11.91 28.95 -8.36
C LEU A 264 13.24 28.30 -8.74
N ILE A 265 13.31 26.98 -8.89
CA ILE A 265 14.55 26.30 -9.31
C ILE A 265 14.94 26.78 -10.71
N GLN A 266 14.01 26.89 -11.64
CA GLN A 266 14.25 27.39 -12.99
C GLN A 266 14.78 28.84 -12.97
N ASP A 267 14.16 29.73 -12.20
CA ASP A 267 14.55 31.14 -12.11
C ASP A 267 15.89 31.34 -11.39
N LEU A 268 16.20 30.47 -10.40
CA LEU A 268 17.46 30.49 -9.64
C LEU A 268 18.67 29.98 -10.47
N LEU A 269 18.43 29.26 -11.57
CA LEU A 269 19.45 28.88 -12.57
C LEU A 269 20.02 30.09 -13.32
N ALA A 270 19.26 31.17 -13.48
CA ALA A 270 19.70 32.35 -14.17
C ALA A 270 20.96 32.91 -13.55
N LYS A 271 21.85 33.45 -14.38
CA LYS A 271 23.11 34.06 -13.94
C LYS A 271 22.96 35.58 -13.84
N TYR A 272 23.60 36.16 -12.88
CA TYR A 272 23.77 37.60 -12.74
C TYR A 272 25.26 37.97 -12.63
N GLN A 273 25.62 39.17 -12.97
CA GLN A 273 26.97 39.66 -12.86
C GLN A 273 27.09 40.58 -11.62
N PRO A 274 27.82 40.16 -10.55
CA PRO A 274 27.90 40.92 -9.30
C PRO A 274 28.59 42.27 -9.46
N ALA A 275 29.55 42.38 -10.39
CA ALA A 275 30.29 43.59 -10.71
C ALA A 275 30.78 43.53 -12.18
N PRO A 276 31.12 44.68 -12.82
CA PRO A 276 31.45 44.75 -14.26
C PRO A 276 32.55 43.79 -14.77
N LYS A 277 33.46 43.36 -13.89
CA LYS A 277 34.55 42.43 -14.23
C LYS A 277 34.49 41.12 -13.47
N ALA A 278 33.44 40.87 -12.67
CA ALA A 278 33.30 39.65 -11.88
C ALA A 278 32.77 38.52 -12.76
N LYS A 279 33.11 37.28 -12.42
CA LYS A 279 32.51 36.09 -13.07
C LYS A 279 31.01 36.05 -12.78
N PRO A 280 30.18 35.71 -13.78
CA PRO A 280 28.75 35.53 -13.57
C PRO A 280 28.51 34.46 -12.49
N LYS A 281 27.57 34.69 -11.57
CA LYS A 281 27.13 33.75 -10.52
C LYS A 281 25.65 33.44 -10.71
N MET A 282 25.22 32.25 -10.28
CA MET A 282 23.79 31.90 -10.27
C MET A 282 23.04 32.65 -9.19
N TYR A 283 21.79 32.99 -9.42
CA TYR A 283 20.91 33.55 -8.40
C TYR A 283 20.74 32.63 -7.18
N PHE A 284 20.84 31.30 -7.40
CA PHE A 284 20.83 30.33 -6.30
C PHE A 284 21.96 30.61 -5.29
N THR A 285 23.18 30.83 -5.77
CA THR A 285 24.32 31.17 -4.91
C THR A 285 24.08 32.50 -4.19
N LYS A 286 23.54 33.50 -4.90
CA LYS A 286 23.18 34.79 -4.29
C LYS A 286 22.17 34.61 -3.15
N LEU A 287 21.14 33.83 -3.33
CA LEU A 287 20.13 33.54 -2.30
C LEU A 287 20.75 32.85 -1.09
N MET A 288 21.59 31.83 -1.31
CA MET A 288 22.24 31.10 -0.23
C MET A 288 23.27 31.91 0.53
N ASP A 289 23.96 32.85 -0.14
CA ASP A 289 24.90 33.76 0.51
C ASP A 289 24.22 34.75 1.49
N LYS A 290 22.92 35.03 1.29
CA LYS A 290 22.12 35.90 2.17
C LYS A 290 21.60 35.18 3.42
N LEU A 291 21.56 33.85 3.43
CA LEU A 291 21.13 33.06 4.58
C LEU A 291 22.24 32.94 5.63
N PRO A 292 21.90 32.92 6.93
CA PRO A 292 22.85 32.58 8.00
C PRO A 292 23.54 31.24 7.76
N SER A 293 24.76 31.07 8.29
CA SER A 293 25.52 29.81 8.19
C SER A 293 24.77 28.61 8.77
N GLU A 294 23.97 28.85 9.82
CA GLU A 294 23.21 27.82 10.54
C GLU A 294 21.88 27.47 9.89
N HIS A 295 21.51 28.16 8.80
CA HIS A 295 20.21 27.96 8.18
C HIS A 295 20.12 26.59 7.50
N LYS A 296 19.10 25.79 7.85
CA LYS A 296 18.98 24.41 7.38
C LYS A 296 18.85 24.26 5.86
N ALA A 297 18.19 25.22 5.19
CA ALA A 297 18.12 25.21 3.74
C ALA A 297 19.53 25.30 3.10
N LYS A 298 20.44 26.09 3.69
CA LYS A 298 21.83 26.19 3.23
C LYS A 298 22.58 24.86 3.41
N TRP A 299 22.38 24.19 4.56
CA TRP A 299 23.00 22.88 4.81
C TRP A 299 22.49 21.80 3.85
N LEU A 300 21.17 21.77 3.59
CA LEU A 300 20.58 20.81 2.66
C LEU A 300 21.11 20.99 1.24
N ALA A 301 21.31 22.23 0.81
CA ALA A 301 21.87 22.55 -0.49
C ALA A 301 23.40 22.36 -0.56
N GLY A 302 24.08 21.97 0.53
CA GLY A 302 25.54 21.97 0.64
C GLY A 302 26.26 21.19 -0.46
N ALA A 303 25.77 20.01 -0.84
CA ALA A 303 26.36 19.23 -1.92
C ALA A 303 26.28 19.96 -3.28
N ALA A 304 25.14 20.58 -3.56
CA ALA A 304 24.94 21.38 -4.77
C ALA A 304 25.80 22.67 -4.75
N LEU A 305 25.87 23.37 -3.61
CA LEU A 305 26.64 24.63 -3.48
C LEU A 305 28.15 24.45 -3.62
N ASN A 306 28.68 23.31 -3.20
CA ASN A 306 30.11 23.00 -3.28
C ASN A 306 30.51 22.35 -4.60
N ALA A 307 29.58 22.12 -5.50
CA ALA A 307 29.82 21.57 -6.83
C ALA A 307 30.35 22.64 -7.80
N SER A 308 31.03 22.22 -8.87
CA SER A 308 31.37 23.12 -9.97
C SER A 308 30.11 23.68 -10.63
N ASP A 309 30.21 24.83 -11.30
CA ASP A 309 29.08 25.44 -12.04
C ASP A 309 28.41 24.44 -12.99
N GLN A 310 29.18 23.59 -13.68
CA GLN A 310 28.66 22.58 -14.60
C GLN A 310 27.94 21.47 -13.85
N SER A 311 28.48 21.00 -12.74
CA SER A 311 27.82 19.98 -11.90
C SER A 311 26.55 20.53 -11.27
N MET A 312 26.53 21.80 -10.84
CA MET A 312 25.35 22.47 -10.33
C MET A 312 24.22 22.52 -11.37
N LEU A 313 24.56 22.84 -12.63
CA LEU A 313 23.58 22.80 -13.72
C LEU A 313 22.98 21.39 -13.91
N SER A 314 23.81 20.36 -13.82
CA SER A 314 23.35 18.96 -13.91
C SER A 314 22.44 18.58 -12.74
N VAL A 315 22.78 18.99 -11.51
CA VAL A 315 21.95 18.78 -10.31
C VAL A 315 20.58 19.45 -10.48
N MET A 316 20.55 20.71 -10.89
CA MET A 316 19.30 21.45 -11.08
C MET A 316 18.46 20.89 -12.23
N SER A 317 19.10 20.49 -13.34
CA SER A 317 18.41 19.82 -14.46
C SER A 317 17.82 18.49 -14.03
N THR A 318 18.49 17.74 -13.16
CA THR A 318 17.94 16.50 -12.58
C THR A 318 16.69 16.78 -11.77
N ALA A 319 16.72 17.78 -10.89
CA ALA A 319 15.55 18.19 -10.10
C ALA A 319 14.39 18.64 -11.00
N LEU A 320 14.64 19.49 -11.99
CA LEU A 320 13.61 19.98 -12.92
C LEU A 320 13.01 18.86 -13.75
N SER A 321 13.82 17.92 -14.21
CA SER A 321 13.33 16.74 -14.96
C SER A 321 12.32 15.92 -14.15
N ARG A 322 12.54 15.75 -12.84
CA ARG A 322 11.61 15.05 -11.96
C ARG A 322 10.34 15.86 -11.68
N LEU A 323 10.47 17.16 -11.58
CA LEU A 323 9.36 18.07 -11.33
C LEU A 323 8.45 18.26 -12.56
N ASN A 324 8.91 17.92 -13.77
CA ASN A 324 8.09 18.01 -14.99
C ASN A 324 6.78 17.21 -14.89
N SER A 325 6.75 16.14 -14.11
CA SER A 325 5.54 15.33 -13.88
C SER A 325 4.39 16.10 -13.22
N PHE A 326 4.64 17.29 -12.68
CA PHE A 326 3.63 18.15 -12.05
C PHE A 326 3.14 19.30 -12.95
N LEU A 327 3.73 19.46 -14.13
CA LEU A 327 3.46 20.58 -15.04
C LEU A 327 2.32 20.25 -16.02
N ASP A 328 1.15 20.20 -15.47
CA ASP A 328 -0.10 19.97 -16.20
C ASP A 328 -1.13 20.94 -15.64
N SER A 329 -1.75 21.74 -16.50
CA SER A 329 -2.70 22.80 -16.09
C SER A 329 -3.90 22.28 -15.31
N GLU A 330 -4.35 21.05 -15.57
CA GLU A 330 -5.41 20.42 -14.80
C GLU A 330 -4.90 19.95 -13.44
N LEU A 331 -3.68 19.38 -13.40
CA LEU A 331 -3.04 18.93 -12.19
C LEU A 331 -2.72 20.08 -11.24
N GLU A 332 -2.36 21.25 -11.76
CA GLU A 332 -2.17 22.47 -10.97
C GLU A 332 -3.41 22.86 -10.18
N GLN A 333 -4.63 22.63 -10.75
CA GLN A 333 -5.89 22.92 -10.04
C GLN A 333 -6.09 22.03 -8.81
N MET A 334 -5.47 20.86 -8.76
CA MET A 334 -5.48 19.98 -7.61
C MET A 334 -4.34 20.30 -6.63
N LEU A 335 -3.13 20.58 -7.13
CA LEU A 335 -1.91 20.63 -6.32
C LEU A 335 -1.58 22.02 -5.73
N CYS A 336 -2.06 23.12 -6.35
CA CYS A 336 -1.59 24.46 -6.05
C CYS A 336 -2.43 25.23 -5.01
N PHE A 337 -3.46 24.60 -4.44
CA PHE A 337 -4.36 25.25 -3.49
C PHE A 337 -4.29 24.58 -2.10
N GLY A 338 -5.42 24.20 -1.55
CA GLY A 338 -5.50 23.58 -0.24
C GLY A 338 -5.20 22.08 -0.22
N THR A 339 -5.62 21.44 0.86
CA THR A 339 -5.69 19.97 0.96
C THR A 339 -6.98 19.56 1.64
N ALA A 340 -7.67 18.58 1.07
CA ALA A 340 -8.89 18.01 1.64
C ALA A 340 -8.59 16.87 2.63
N ILE A 341 -7.36 16.35 2.62
CA ILE A 341 -6.94 15.23 3.46
C ILE A 341 -6.22 15.75 4.70
N ASP A 342 -6.84 15.52 5.85
CA ASP A 342 -6.29 15.80 7.16
C ASP A 342 -6.25 14.53 8.01
N ALA A 343 -5.08 14.16 8.52
CA ALA A 343 -4.88 12.94 9.28
C ALA A 343 -5.63 12.93 10.61
N GLU A 344 -5.77 14.08 11.26
CA GLU A 344 -6.47 14.20 12.53
C GLU A 344 -7.97 13.95 12.35
N LYS A 345 -8.59 14.56 11.33
CA LYS A 345 -9.98 14.28 10.95
C LYS A 345 -10.15 12.82 10.54
N PHE A 346 -9.21 12.29 9.76
CA PHE A 346 -9.24 10.90 9.32
C PHE A 346 -9.23 9.90 10.48
N CYS A 347 -8.52 10.19 11.57
CA CYS A 347 -8.47 9.33 12.74
C CYS A 347 -9.65 9.52 13.71
N ASN A 348 -10.18 10.73 13.83
CA ASN A 348 -11.15 11.08 14.88
C ASN A 348 -12.58 11.16 14.36
N GLU A 349 -12.78 11.36 13.07
CA GLU A 349 -14.09 11.47 12.42
C GLU A 349 -14.23 10.37 11.36
N LYS A 350 -15.49 9.99 11.04
CA LYS A 350 -15.77 9.07 9.95
C LYS A 350 -15.32 9.68 8.62
N SER A 351 -14.25 9.17 8.05
CA SER A 351 -13.67 9.72 6.83
C SER A 351 -13.41 8.63 5.79
N ALA A 352 -13.76 8.93 4.54
CA ALA A 352 -13.52 8.06 3.39
C ALA A 352 -12.69 8.83 2.35
N ILE A 353 -11.50 8.33 2.05
CA ILE A 353 -10.60 8.89 1.04
C ILE A 353 -10.59 7.92 -0.15
N PHE A 354 -10.95 8.40 -1.32
CA PHE A 354 -10.84 7.66 -2.56
C PHE A 354 -9.76 8.27 -3.44
N ILE A 355 -8.89 7.43 -3.98
CA ILE A 355 -7.82 7.86 -4.90
C ILE A 355 -8.06 7.17 -6.23
N VAL A 356 -8.49 7.95 -7.22
CA VAL A 356 -8.74 7.47 -8.58
C VAL A 356 -7.48 7.63 -9.41
N LEU A 357 -7.07 6.53 -10.04
CA LEU A 357 -5.82 6.40 -10.78
C LEU A 357 -6.11 6.23 -12.28
N PRO A 358 -5.37 6.89 -13.18
CA PRO A 358 -5.47 6.62 -14.61
C PRO A 358 -4.82 5.27 -14.95
N GLU A 359 -5.54 4.34 -15.58
CA GLU A 359 -4.99 3.05 -16.00
C GLU A 359 -3.93 3.21 -17.10
N GLU A 360 -4.10 4.23 -17.96
CA GLU A 360 -3.27 4.53 -19.11
C GLU A 360 -1.98 5.30 -18.80
N ASP A 361 -1.92 5.98 -17.63
CA ASP A 361 -0.78 6.84 -17.25
C ASP A 361 -0.32 6.55 -15.82
N THR A 362 0.69 5.71 -15.69
CA THR A 362 1.29 5.37 -14.40
C THR A 362 2.27 6.43 -13.88
N SER A 363 2.58 7.47 -14.67
CA SER A 363 3.54 8.52 -14.29
C SER A 363 3.12 9.27 -13.03
N LYS A 364 1.81 9.34 -12.74
CA LYS A 364 1.23 10.03 -11.58
C LYS A 364 1.12 9.15 -10.31
N TYR A 365 1.39 7.86 -10.40
CA TYR A 365 1.21 6.92 -9.27
C TYR A 365 2.12 7.20 -8.09
N PHE A 366 3.29 7.84 -8.29
CA PHE A 366 4.16 8.23 -7.19
C PHE A 366 3.48 9.19 -6.19
N MET A 367 2.51 9.99 -6.64
CA MET A 367 1.73 10.88 -5.76
C MET A 367 0.91 10.07 -4.75
N VAL A 368 0.39 8.91 -5.16
CA VAL A 368 -0.32 7.99 -4.26
C VAL A 368 0.63 7.45 -3.19
N SER A 369 1.83 7.03 -3.62
CA SER A 369 2.85 6.53 -2.70
C SER A 369 3.25 7.61 -1.68
N LEU A 370 3.45 8.85 -2.14
CA LEU A 370 3.76 9.98 -1.26
C LEU A 370 2.61 10.27 -0.29
N LEU A 371 1.37 10.32 -0.77
CA LEU A 371 0.20 10.56 0.07
C LEU A 371 0.03 9.48 1.14
N ILE A 372 0.07 8.20 0.76
CA ILE A 372 -0.05 7.08 1.71
C ILE A 372 1.06 7.17 2.76
N GLN A 373 2.30 7.45 2.36
CA GLN A 373 3.42 7.59 3.27
C GLN A 373 3.22 8.76 4.25
N GLN A 374 2.81 9.92 3.76
CA GLN A 374 2.58 11.11 4.59
C GLN A 374 1.43 10.87 5.57
N LEU A 375 0.28 10.40 5.07
CA LEU A 375 -0.90 10.10 5.88
C LEU A 375 -0.58 9.07 6.97
N TYR A 376 0.09 7.97 6.61
CA TYR A 376 0.46 6.94 7.57
C TYR A 376 1.36 7.48 8.71
N ARG A 377 2.34 8.32 8.39
CA ARG A 377 3.24 8.93 9.38
C ARG A 377 2.51 9.83 10.36
N GLU A 378 1.58 10.65 9.86
CA GLU A 378 0.76 11.49 10.73
C GLU A 378 -0.19 10.66 11.61
N ILE A 379 -0.77 9.59 11.06
CA ILE A 379 -1.60 8.65 11.83
C ILE A 379 -0.80 8.00 12.97
N LEU A 380 0.48 7.66 12.74
CA LEU A 380 1.34 7.12 13.81
C LEU A 380 1.54 8.14 14.93
N VAL A 381 1.76 9.42 14.61
CA VAL A 381 1.89 10.48 15.61
C VAL A 381 0.61 10.59 16.44
N ILE A 382 -0.55 10.60 15.77
CA ILE A 382 -1.85 10.66 16.45
C ILE A 382 -2.08 9.43 17.33
N ALA A 383 -1.71 8.24 16.87
CA ALA A 383 -1.81 7.02 17.67
C ALA A 383 -0.92 7.09 18.92
N ASP A 384 0.31 7.59 18.79
CA ASP A 384 1.25 7.74 19.91
C ASP A 384 0.72 8.76 20.95
N GLU A 385 0.13 9.88 20.51
CA GLU A 385 -0.53 10.88 21.37
C GLU A 385 -1.78 10.30 22.08
N ASN A 386 -2.44 9.30 21.47
CA ASN A 386 -3.58 8.59 22.07
C ASN A 386 -3.19 7.33 22.89
N GLY A 387 -1.98 7.29 23.41
CA GLY A 387 -1.51 6.16 24.24
C GLY A 387 -1.12 4.91 23.46
N GLY A 388 -0.67 5.08 22.20
CA GLY A 388 -0.13 4.03 21.35
C GLY A 388 -1.14 3.35 20.44
N LYS A 389 -2.43 3.70 20.48
CA LYS A 389 -3.48 3.11 19.63
C LYS A 389 -4.52 4.14 19.22
N LEU A 390 -5.05 3.98 18.02
CA LEU A 390 -6.20 4.74 17.55
C LEU A 390 -7.48 4.32 18.29
N LYS A 391 -8.41 5.25 18.46
CA LYS A 391 -9.74 4.96 19.03
C LYS A 391 -10.51 3.99 18.14
N ASN A 392 -10.62 4.33 16.85
CA ASN A 392 -11.23 3.51 15.82
C ASN A 392 -10.17 2.92 14.90
N ARG A 393 -10.47 1.76 14.31
CA ARG A 393 -9.61 1.16 13.27
C ARG A 393 -9.64 2.01 12.02
N VAL A 394 -8.49 2.20 11.40
CA VAL A 394 -8.38 2.77 10.06
C VAL A 394 -7.94 1.71 9.07
N MET A 395 -8.53 1.76 7.86
CA MET A 395 -8.32 0.76 6.82
C MET A 395 -7.69 1.41 5.59
N PHE A 396 -6.65 0.80 5.05
CA PHE A 396 -6.07 1.16 3.75
C PHE A 396 -6.39 0.04 2.76
N TYR A 397 -7.40 0.22 1.94
CA TYR A 397 -7.73 -0.70 0.85
C TYR A 397 -6.93 -0.30 -0.39
N CYS A 398 -5.78 -0.92 -0.57
CA CYS A 398 -4.88 -0.63 -1.68
C CYS A 398 -5.15 -1.60 -2.84
N ASP A 399 -6.14 -1.27 -3.69
CA ASP A 399 -6.37 -2.04 -4.92
C ASP A 399 -5.23 -1.79 -5.91
N GLU A 400 -4.81 -2.82 -6.61
CA GLU A 400 -3.64 -2.85 -7.50
C GLU A 400 -2.33 -2.40 -6.80
N PHE A 401 -2.16 -2.77 -5.51
CA PHE A 401 -0.99 -2.40 -4.69
C PHE A 401 0.35 -2.74 -5.35
N GLY A 402 0.39 -3.83 -6.12
CA GLY A 402 1.58 -4.25 -6.84
C GLY A 402 1.96 -3.38 -8.04
N THR A 403 1.07 -2.49 -8.51
CA THR A 403 1.34 -1.58 -9.64
C THR A 403 1.86 -0.21 -9.18
N PHE A 404 1.72 0.12 -7.90
CA PHE A 404 2.25 1.38 -7.37
C PHE A 404 3.78 1.36 -7.36
N PRO A 405 4.43 2.50 -7.61
CA PRO A 405 5.85 2.63 -7.28
C PRO A 405 6.07 2.30 -5.81
N LYS A 406 7.28 1.86 -5.50
CA LYS A 406 7.66 1.56 -4.11
C LYS A 406 7.23 2.69 -3.17
N ILE A 407 6.42 2.35 -2.17
CA ILE A 407 6.11 3.25 -1.06
C ILE A 407 7.29 3.16 -0.10
N GLU A 408 8.04 4.24 0.02
CA GLU A 408 9.21 4.30 0.90
C GLU A 408 8.81 4.00 2.35
N GLY A 409 9.37 2.93 2.90
CA GLY A 409 9.04 2.46 4.25
C GLY A 409 7.78 1.59 4.33
N ALA A 410 7.27 1.05 3.22
CA ALA A 410 6.12 0.13 3.23
C ALA A 410 6.38 -1.08 4.14
N GLU A 411 7.59 -1.63 4.12
CA GLU A 411 8.00 -2.75 4.97
C GLU A 411 7.78 -2.41 6.46
N ALA A 412 8.12 -1.18 6.86
CA ALA A 412 7.87 -0.69 8.22
C ALA A 412 6.37 -0.47 8.49
N MET A 413 5.58 -0.05 7.49
CA MET A 413 4.13 0.11 7.63
C MET A 413 3.46 -1.23 7.94
N PHE A 414 3.84 -2.31 7.24
CA PHE A 414 3.32 -3.65 7.51
C PHE A 414 3.83 -4.23 8.84
N SER A 415 5.02 -3.85 9.29
CA SER A 415 5.56 -4.34 10.56
C SER A 415 4.95 -3.62 11.79
N ALA A 416 4.74 -2.30 11.73
CA ALA A 416 4.40 -1.47 12.89
C ALA A 416 2.92 -1.05 12.98
N GLY A 417 2.19 -1.00 11.86
CA GLY A 417 0.83 -0.45 11.80
C GLY A 417 -0.19 -1.21 12.64
N ARG A 418 -0.05 -2.51 12.68
CA ARG A 418 -0.99 -3.44 13.30
C ARG A 418 -1.29 -3.13 14.78
N SER A 419 -0.25 -2.94 15.59
CA SER A 419 -0.40 -2.66 17.03
C SER A 419 -1.15 -1.35 17.32
N ARG A 420 -1.29 -0.47 16.35
CA ARG A 420 -1.93 0.85 16.44
C ARG A 420 -3.34 0.89 15.85
N LYS A 421 -3.94 -0.27 15.52
CA LYS A 421 -5.23 -0.42 14.81
C LYS A 421 -5.21 0.17 13.39
N ILE A 422 -4.08 0.16 12.72
CA ILE A 422 -3.96 0.49 11.31
C ILE A 422 -3.92 -0.83 10.54
N SER A 423 -4.88 -1.08 9.68
CA SER A 423 -4.96 -2.29 8.85
C SER A 423 -4.76 -1.94 7.39
N ILE A 424 -3.83 -2.62 6.74
CA ILE A 424 -3.57 -2.50 5.31
C ILE A 424 -4.12 -3.73 4.62
N VAL A 425 -4.94 -3.53 3.62
CA VAL A 425 -5.49 -4.57 2.73
C VAL A 425 -4.83 -4.36 1.37
N ALA A 426 -3.74 -5.09 1.14
CA ALA A 426 -3.06 -5.07 -0.14
C ALA A 426 -3.76 -6.04 -1.11
N ILE A 427 -4.24 -5.52 -2.25
CA ILE A 427 -4.90 -6.30 -3.28
C ILE A 427 -3.97 -6.37 -4.49
N ILE A 428 -3.58 -7.58 -4.87
CA ILE A 428 -2.64 -7.83 -5.97
C ILE A 428 -3.18 -8.90 -6.93
N GLN A 429 -2.62 -8.98 -8.10
CA GLN A 429 -2.97 -10.03 -9.05
C GLN A 429 -2.06 -11.25 -8.90
N PHE A 430 -0.77 -11.06 -8.64
CA PHE A 430 0.24 -12.10 -8.48
C PHE A 430 1.47 -11.57 -7.73
N PHE A 431 2.24 -12.47 -7.12
CA PHE A 431 3.40 -12.10 -6.27
C PHE A 431 4.50 -11.35 -7.01
N ALA A 432 4.73 -11.65 -8.29
CA ALA A 432 5.77 -10.97 -9.07
C ALA A 432 5.57 -9.45 -9.18
N GLN A 433 4.32 -8.94 -9.02
CA GLN A 433 4.09 -7.49 -8.94
C GLN A 433 4.74 -6.86 -7.70
N LEU A 434 4.70 -7.55 -6.56
CA LEU A 434 5.38 -7.09 -5.35
C LEU A 434 6.89 -7.18 -5.50
N GLU A 435 7.38 -8.28 -6.09
CA GLU A 435 8.81 -8.48 -6.30
C GLU A 435 9.41 -7.43 -7.22
N GLN A 436 8.68 -7.00 -8.24
CA GLN A 436 9.10 -5.92 -9.15
C GLN A 436 9.37 -4.60 -8.40
N ASN A 437 8.51 -4.24 -7.45
CA ASN A 437 8.58 -2.95 -6.74
C ASN A 437 9.42 -2.99 -5.47
N TYR A 438 9.41 -4.11 -4.75
CA TYR A 438 10.04 -4.22 -3.43
C TYR A 438 11.24 -5.16 -3.40
N VAL A 439 11.66 -5.69 -4.55
CA VAL A 439 12.60 -6.80 -4.68
C VAL A 439 12.20 -7.99 -3.79
N LYS A 440 12.87 -9.11 -3.89
CA LYS A 440 12.48 -10.34 -3.18
C LYS A 440 12.41 -10.15 -1.66
N GLN A 441 13.38 -9.48 -1.07
CA GLN A 441 13.46 -9.29 0.39
C GLN A 441 12.30 -8.41 0.92
N GLY A 442 12.00 -7.30 0.26
CA GLY A 442 10.87 -6.44 0.63
C GLY A 442 9.52 -7.13 0.45
N MET A 443 9.37 -7.91 -0.63
CA MET A 443 8.18 -8.75 -0.83
C MET A 443 8.00 -9.75 0.32
N GLU A 444 9.05 -10.45 0.73
CA GLU A 444 9.02 -11.39 1.85
C GLU A 444 8.64 -10.68 3.16
N ILE A 445 9.22 -9.51 3.46
CA ILE A 445 8.85 -8.72 4.65
C ILE A 445 7.36 -8.34 4.63
N ILE A 446 6.84 -7.89 3.50
CA ILE A 446 5.42 -7.51 3.37
C ILE A 446 4.52 -8.73 3.58
N THR A 447 4.83 -9.86 2.91
CA THR A 447 4.01 -11.07 2.99
C THR A 447 4.06 -11.72 4.37
N ASP A 448 5.21 -11.77 5.04
CA ASP A 448 5.38 -12.35 6.36
C ASP A 448 4.69 -11.52 7.46
N ASN A 449 4.59 -10.21 7.26
CA ASN A 449 3.82 -9.33 8.16
C ASN A 449 2.31 -9.30 7.85
N THR A 450 1.85 -10.04 6.83
CA THR A 450 0.44 -10.17 6.48
C THR A 450 -0.13 -11.44 7.09
N GLN A 451 -0.82 -11.33 8.22
CA GLN A 451 -1.33 -12.46 8.98
C GLN A 451 -2.59 -13.08 8.39
N LEU A 452 -3.26 -12.38 7.50
CA LEU A 452 -4.48 -12.83 6.82
C LEU A 452 -4.25 -12.79 5.31
N THR A 453 -4.34 -13.94 4.66
CA THR A 453 -4.21 -14.03 3.21
C THR A 453 -5.45 -14.64 2.61
N VAL A 454 -6.01 -13.99 1.57
CA VAL A 454 -7.21 -14.43 0.84
C VAL A 454 -6.82 -14.67 -0.61
N PHE A 455 -6.94 -15.90 -1.07
CA PHE A 455 -6.61 -16.28 -2.44
C PHE A 455 -7.89 -16.61 -3.21
N GLY A 456 -8.00 -16.11 -4.45
CA GLY A 456 -9.16 -16.43 -5.26
C GLY A 456 -8.90 -16.35 -6.75
N GLY A 457 -8.95 -17.48 -7.42
CA GLY A 457 -8.82 -17.58 -8.87
C GLY A 457 -7.43 -17.25 -9.41
N PHE A 458 -6.93 -18.14 -10.25
CA PHE A 458 -5.61 -18.00 -10.87
C PHE A 458 -5.72 -18.02 -12.39
N ALA A 459 -4.84 -17.28 -13.06
CA ALA A 459 -4.65 -17.43 -14.49
C ALA A 459 -4.06 -18.82 -14.80
N PRO A 460 -4.34 -19.44 -15.97
CA PRO A 460 -3.88 -20.79 -16.30
C PRO A 460 -2.37 -21.00 -16.13
N ASN A 461 -1.56 -19.99 -16.40
CA ASN A 461 -0.09 -20.03 -16.32
C ASN A 461 0.46 -19.38 -15.04
N SER A 462 -0.35 -19.17 -14.00
CA SER A 462 0.05 -18.48 -12.79
C SER A 462 1.03 -19.31 -11.96
N GLN A 463 2.22 -18.73 -11.67
CA GLN A 463 3.16 -19.27 -10.68
C GLN A 463 2.65 -19.09 -9.24
N SER A 464 1.80 -18.12 -8.99
CA SER A 464 1.19 -17.90 -7.66
C SER A 464 0.41 -19.10 -7.15
N ALA A 465 -0.13 -19.93 -8.05
CA ALA A 465 -0.79 -21.18 -7.68
C ALA A 465 0.19 -22.22 -7.09
N GLU A 466 1.44 -22.24 -7.57
CA GLU A 466 2.48 -23.12 -7.02
C GLU A 466 2.91 -22.68 -5.62
N VAL A 467 3.10 -21.36 -5.44
CA VAL A 467 3.44 -20.77 -4.13
C VAL A 467 2.35 -21.10 -3.11
N LEU A 468 1.07 -20.95 -3.51
CA LEU A 468 -0.06 -21.27 -2.62
C LEU A 468 -0.15 -22.76 -2.32
N SER A 469 -0.01 -23.62 -3.31
CA SER A 469 -0.04 -25.08 -3.11
C SER A 469 1.01 -25.54 -2.09
N LYS A 470 2.23 -24.98 -2.17
CA LYS A 470 3.31 -25.22 -1.21
C LYS A 470 2.97 -24.66 0.19
N ALA A 471 2.42 -23.44 0.26
CA ALA A 471 2.05 -22.80 1.52
C ALA A 471 0.90 -23.52 2.26
N LEU A 472 -0.01 -24.17 1.52
CA LEU A 472 -1.06 -25.00 2.11
C LEU A 472 -0.51 -26.29 2.74
N GLY A 473 0.70 -26.72 2.38
CA GLY A 473 1.38 -27.90 2.90
C GLY A 473 0.84 -29.20 2.33
N GLU A 474 1.36 -30.31 2.87
CA GLU A 474 1.03 -31.67 2.43
C GLU A 474 0.24 -32.43 3.49
N GLN A 475 -0.61 -33.32 3.02
CA GLN A 475 -1.33 -34.31 3.82
C GLN A 475 -0.91 -35.71 3.43
N THR A 476 -0.94 -36.63 4.38
CA THR A 476 -0.70 -38.04 4.11
C THR A 476 -1.97 -38.70 3.55
N VAL A 477 -1.86 -39.31 2.38
CA VAL A 477 -2.95 -40.06 1.75
C VAL A 477 -2.52 -41.48 1.46
N LEU A 478 -3.49 -42.38 1.47
CA LEU A 478 -3.27 -43.74 1.03
C LEU A 478 -3.38 -43.80 -0.50
N SER A 479 -2.34 -44.24 -1.14
CA SER A 479 -2.30 -44.53 -2.56
C SER A 479 -2.13 -46.03 -2.78
N GLY A 480 -2.66 -46.56 -3.85
CA GLY A 480 -2.55 -47.97 -4.14
C GLY A 480 -2.39 -48.27 -5.60
N SER A 481 -1.79 -49.43 -5.88
CA SER A 481 -1.73 -50.01 -7.19
C SER A 481 -2.41 -51.37 -7.18
N VAL A 482 -3.09 -51.71 -8.28
CA VAL A 482 -3.70 -53.00 -8.50
C VAL A 482 -3.02 -53.65 -9.69
N SER A 483 -2.42 -54.79 -9.48
CA SER A 483 -1.86 -55.59 -10.56
C SER A 483 -2.93 -56.61 -11.02
N CYS A 484 -3.23 -56.62 -12.31
CA CYS A 484 -4.22 -57.52 -12.93
C CYS A 484 -3.50 -58.67 -13.66
N GLY A 485 -2.67 -59.46 -12.92
CA GLY A 485 -2.09 -60.71 -13.43
C GLY A 485 -3.04 -61.92 -13.24
N LYS A 486 -2.50 -63.16 -13.36
CA LYS A 486 -3.26 -64.39 -13.04
C LYS A 486 -3.84 -64.35 -11.61
N GLU A 487 -3.14 -63.64 -10.69
CA GLU A 487 -3.67 -63.31 -9.35
C GLU A 487 -3.71 -61.78 -9.22
N LYS A 488 -4.86 -61.23 -8.79
CA LYS A 488 -5.01 -59.82 -8.52
C LYS A 488 -4.34 -59.51 -7.18
N SER A 489 -3.32 -58.66 -7.20
CA SER A 489 -2.68 -58.15 -5.98
C SER A 489 -2.91 -56.64 -5.81
N GLN A 490 -3.13 -56.22 -4.59
CA GLN A 490 -3.20 -54.81 -4.22
C GLN A 490 -2.01 -54.45 -3.35
N SER A 491 -1.32 -53.35 -3.70
CA SER A 491 -0.30 -52.73 -2.86
C SER A 491 -0.80 -51.36 -2.42
N LEU A 492 -0.76 -51.10 -1.12
CA LEU A 492 -1.14 -49.82 -0.52
C LEU A 492 0.09 -49.20 0.09
N GLN A 493 0.33 -47.93 -0.20
CA GLN A 493 1.40 -47.15 0.37
C GLN A 493 0.91 -45.77 0.81
N MET A 494 1.53 -45.20 1.84
CA MET A 494 1.29 -43.83 2.24
C MET A 494 2.18 -42.90 1.40
N ILE A 495 1.60 -41.83 0.88
CA ILE A 495 2.32 -40.81 0.12
C ILE A 495 1.93 -39.43 0.61
N GLY A 496 2.84 -38.46 0.46
CA GLY A 496 2.54 -37.02 0.60
C GLY A 496 1.72 -36.56 -0.61
N ARG A 497 0.68 -35.77 -0.36
CA ARG A 497 -0.09 -35.07 -1.38
C ARG A 497 -0.33 -33.65 -0.91
N PRO A 498 -0.08 -32.62 -1.74
CA PRO A 498 -0.49 -31.25 -1.40
C PRO A 498 -1.95 -31.22 -0.93
N LEU A 499 -2.25 -30.39 0.07
CA LEU A 499 -3.62 -30.23 0.57
C LEU A 499 -4.55 -29.81 -0.57
N MET A 500 -4.02 -29.01 -1.51
CA MET A 500 -4.64 -28.66 -2.78
C MET A 500 -3.56 -28.56 -3.86
N THR A 501 -3.73 -29.25 -4.96
CA THR A 501 -2.76 -29.25 -6.06
C THR A 501 -2.90 -27.98 -6.91
N VAL A 502 -1.90 -27.68 -7.74
CA VAL A 502 -1.88 -26.50 -8.61
C VAL A 502 -3.06 -26.48 -9.59
N ASP A 503 -3.42 -27.63 -10.15
CA ASP A 503 -4.56 -27.79 -11.05
C ASP A 503 -5.90 -27.60 -10.33
N GLU A 504 -6.04 -28.13 -9.12
CA GLU A 504 -7.22 -27.89 -8.26
C GLU A 504 -7.39 -26.41 -7.92
N LEU A 505 -6.29 -25.69 -7.64
CA LEU A 505 -6.30 -24.25 -7.39
C LEU A 505 -6.69 -23.43 -8.62
N LYS A 506 -6.19 -23.82 -9.81
CA LYS A 506 -6.51 -23.16 -11.08
C LYS A 506 -7.95 -23.43 -11.52
N SER A 507 -8.55 -24.54 -11.12
CA SER A 507 -9.93 -24.92 -11.45
C SER A 507 -10.96 -24.48 -10.41
N MET A 508 -10.58 -23.69 -9.40
CA MET A 508 -11.52 -23.20 -8.38
C MET A 508 -12.65 -22.37 -8.99
N PRO A 509 -13.92 -22.65 -8.63
CA PRO A 509 -15.06 -21.87 -9.10
C PRO A 509 -14.99 -20.40 -8.65
N LYS A 510 -15.46 -19.48 -9.49
CA LYS A 510 -15.58 -18.06 -9.12
C LYS A 510 -16.41 -17.88 -7.84
N GLY A 511 -15.94 -17.02 -6.95
CA GLY A 511 -16.56 -16.76 -5.65
C GLY A 511 -16.12 -17.72 -4.55
N GLN A 512 -15.27 -18.71 -4.84
CA GLN A 512 -14.55 -19.47 -3.83
C GLN A 512 -13.16 -18.88 -3.62
N PHE A 513 -12.76 -18.83 -2.37
CA PHE A 513 -11.47 -18.28 -1.94
C PHE A 513 -10.86 -19.19 -0.89
N ILE A 514 -9.54 -19.23 -0.85
CA ILE A 514 -8.82 -19.88 0.23
C ILE A 514 -8.39 -18.79 1.19
N VAL A 515 -8.70 -18.98 2.45
CA VAL A 515 -8.33 -18.05 3.53
C VAL A 515 -7.33 -18.75 4.43
N MET A 516 -6.18 -18.10 4.62
CA MET A 516 -5.12 -18.51 5.53
C MET A 516 -4.94 -17.41 6.58
N LYS A 517 -4.90 -17.79 7.84
CA LYS A 517 -4.62 -16.88 8.95
C LYS A 517 -3.56 -17.50 9.85
N THR A 518 -2.62 -16.70 10.31
CA THR A 518 -1.56 -17.13 11.23
C THR A 518 -2.15 -17.80 12.46
N GLY A 519 -1.63 -18.98 12.83
CA GLY A 519 -2.07 -19.75 13.98
C GLY A 519 -3.35 -20.57 13.77
N THR A 520 -3.88 -20.64 12.54
CA THR A 520 -5.08 -21.41 12.22
C THR A 520 -4.87 -22.30 10.99
N HIS A 521 -5.69 -23.34 10.85
CA HIS A 521 -5.73 -24.11 9.62
C HIS A 521 -6.42 -23.33 8.50
N PRO A 522 -5.98 -23.50 7.23
CA PRO A 522 -6.61 -22.86 6.09
C PRO A 522 -8.06 -23.30 5.92
N MET A 523 -8.89 -22.43 5.35
CA MET A 523 -10.27 -22.74 5.02
C MET A 523 -10.62 -22.38 3.58
N ILE A 524 -11.53 -23.15 2.97
CA ILE A 524 -12.19 -22.74 1.73
C ILE A 524 -13.40 -21.90 2.13
N SER A 525 -13.41 -20.64 1.70
CA SER A 525 -14.47 -19.69 1.95
C SER A 525 -15.26 -19.39 0.67
N LYS A 526 -16.53 -19.06 0.82
CA LYS A 526 -17.35 -18.52 -0.27
C LYS A 526 -17.63 -17.06 0.04
N LEU A 527 -17.39 -16.18 -0.92
CA LEU A 527 -17.81 -14.79 -0.86
C LEU A 527 -19.00 -14.62 -1.81
N LYS A 528 -19.94 -13.79 -1.42
CA LYS A 528 -21.07 -13.42 -2.26
C LYS A 528 -20.76 -12.18 -3.07
N LEU A 529 -21.30 -12.06 -4.26
CA LEU A 529 -21.33 -10.78 -4.98
C LEU A 529 -22.05 -9.71 -4.15
N PHE A 530 -21.61 -8.48 -4.23
CA PHE A 530 -22.14 -7.37 -3.44
C PHE A 530 -23.67 -7.27 -3.50
N PHE A 531 -24.27 -7.40 -4.70
CA PHE A 531 -25.73 -7.33 -4.83
C PHE A 531 -26.47 -8.50 -4.16
N LYS A 532 -25.82 -9.68 -4.02
CA LYS A 532 -26.37 -10.81 -3.25
C LYS A 532 -26.30 -10.59 -1.74
N TRP A 533 -25.52 -9.66 -1.28
CA TRP A 533 -25.52 -9.15 0.09
C TRP A 533 -26.60 -8.06 0.33
N GLY A 534 -27.31 -7.62 -0.72
CA GLY A 534 -28.26 -6.52 -0.64
C GLY A 534 -27.63 -5.14 -0.76
N ILE A 535 -26.35 -5.06 -1.16
CA ILE A 535 -25.71 -3.80 -1.48
C ILE A 535 -26.26 -3.32 -2.82
N LYS A 536 -26.91 -2.15 -2.81
CA LYS A 536 -27.41 -1.46 -3.99
C LYS A 536 -26.63 -0.17 -4.15
N PHE A 537 -26.19 0.11 -5.36
CA PHE A 537 -25.59 1.41 -5.66
C PHE A 537 -26.69 2.44 -5.87
N GLU A 538 -26.38 3.65 -5.48
CA GLU A 538 -27.21 4.82 -5.56
C GLU A 538 -26.76 5.72 -6.72
N GLU A 539 -27.18 6.97 -6.69
CA GLU A 539 -26.66 8.02 -7.55
C GLU A 539 -25.13 8.10 -7.45
N GLU A 540 -24.47 8.22 -8.59
CA GLU A 540 -23.01 8.28 -8.66
C GLU A 540 -22.47 9.51 -7.90
N TYR A 541 -21.42 9.30 -7.12
CA TYR A 541 -20.69 10.39 -6.49
C TYR A 541 -19.77 11.04 -7.50
N CYS A 542 -20.05 12.29 -7.81
CA CYS A 542 -19.21 13.08 -8.70
C CYS A 542 -18.94 14.44 -8.08
N LEU A 543 -17.71 14.87 -8.10
CA LEU A 543 -17.36 16.25 -7.79
C LEU A 543 -17.66 17.13 -9.03
N PRO A 544 -18.14 18.36 -8.81
CA PRO A 544 -18.35 19.30 -9.90
C PRO A 544 -17.01 19.65 -10.55
N ASP A 545 -17.05 19.90 -11.86
CA ASP A 545 -15.89 20.39 -12.59
C ASP A 545 -15.53 21.79 -12.06
N LYS A 546 -14.29 21.95 -11.63
CA LYS A 546 -13.78 23.23 -11.13
C LYS A 546 -13.36 24.10 -12.29
N THR A 547 -13.82 25.33 -12.30
CA THR A 547 -13.30 26.33 -13.25
C THR A 547 -11.83 26.62 -12.99
N ALA A 548 -11.08 26.97 -14.04
CA ALA A 548 -9.69 27.35 -13.93
C ALA A 548 -9.50 28.49 -12.92
N ARG A 549 -8.75 28.24 -11.85
CA ARG A 549 -8.36 29.23 -10.85
C ARG A 549 -6.97 29.74 -11.19
N GLN A 550 -6.73 31.01 -10.92
CA GLN A 550 -5.40 31.60 -11.11
C GLN A 550 -4.42 31.05 -10.08
N VAL A 551 -3.34 30.42 -10.55
CA VAL A 551 -2.26 29.92 -9.71
C VAL A 551 -1.26 31.07 -9.47
N CYS A 552 -0.87 31.27 -8.22
CA CYS A 552 0.11 32.26 -7.81
C CYS A 552 1.46 31.58 -7.58
N TYR A 553 2.53 32.15 -8.10
CA TYR A 553 3.86 31.58 -7.96
C TYR A 553 4.79 32.56 -7.22
N LYS A 554 5.62 32.04 -6.33
CA LYS A 554 6.65 32.83 -5.67
C LYS A 554 7.67 33.33 -6.67
N ASN A 555 7.93 34.64 -6.65
CA ASN A 555 8.93 35.27 -7.49
C ASN A 555 10.32 35.17 -6.83
N ARG A 556 11.36 34.89 -7.63
CA ARG A 556 12.75 34.78 -7.19
C ARG A 556 13.25 36.06 -6.49
N ASP A 557 12.98 37.23 -7.09
CA ASP A 557 13.51 38.51 -6.59
C ASP A 557 12.78 38.94 -5.31
N GLU A 558 11.50 38.56 -5.18
CA GLU A 558 10.75 38.73 -3.91
C GLU A 558 11.31 37.83 -2.82
N LEU A 559 11.58 36.55 -3.14
CA LEU A 559 12.19 35.63 -2.19
C LEU A 559 13.54 36.15 -1.68
N ILE A 560 14.38 36.66 -2.57
CA ILE A 560 15.67 37.20 -2.18
C ILE A 560 15.51 38.44 -1.27
N ARG A 561 14.56 39.34 -1.58
CA ARG A 561 14.23 40.49 -0.73
C ARG A 561 13.74 40.09 0.65
N ASP A 562 12.81 39.11 0.70
CA ASP A 562 12.25 38.62 1.97
C ASP A 562 13.34 38.03 2.86
N VAL A 563 14.29 37.30 2.27
CA VAL A 563 15.46 36.76 2.97
C VAL A 563 16.36 37.91 3.47
N GLU A 564 16.63 38.93 2.65
CA GLU A 564 17.44 40.09 3.03
C GLU A 564 16.81 40.91 4.16
N VAL A 565 15.48 41.06 4.14
CA VAL A 565 14.75 41.76 5.21
C VAL A 565 14.81 40.98 6.51
N LYS A 566 14.65 39.66 6.47
CA LYS A 566 14.66 38.83 7.68
C LYS A 566 16.06 38.61 8.24
N TYR A 567 17.07 38.53 7.37
CA TYR A 567 18.48 38.33 7.72
C TYR A 567 19.35 39.44 7.17
N PRO A 568 19.26 40.67 7.71
CA PRO A 568 20.07 41.77 7.24
C PRO A 568 21.56 41.47 7.47
N GLN A 569 22.35 41.48 6.40
CA GLN A 569 23.80 41.35 6.52
C GLN A 569 24.31 42.60 7.20
N LYS A 570 25.00 42.48 8.33
CA LYS A 570 25.77 43.56 8.89
C LYS A 570 26.76 44.02 7.81
N LYS A 571 26.61 45.22 7.28
CA LYS A 571 27.66 45.85 6.48
C LYS A 571 28.93 45.76 7.31
N ALA A 572 29.94 45.05 6.82
CA ALA A 572 31.28 45.14 7.38
C ALA A 572 31.65 46.63 7.28
N VAL A 573 31.64 47.32 8.39
CA VAL A 573 32.28 48.62 8.50
C VAL A 573 33.75 48.31 8.26
N ALA A 574 34.27 48.65 7.08
CA ALA A 574 35.67 48.68 6.84
C ALA A 574 36.22 49.71 7.86
N ALA A 575 36.72 49.22 8.98
CA ALA A 575 37.58 50.01 9.83
C ALA A 575 38.85 50.23 9.00
N GLU A 576 38.98 51.40 8.41
CA GLU A 576 40.28 51.94 8.02
C GLU A 576 41.09 52.00 9.31
N ILE A 577 41.90 51.00 9.56
CA ILE A 577 42.99 51.09 10.53
C ILE A 577 44.06 51.93 9.82
N GLU A 578 44.07 53.21 10.06
CA GLU A 578 45.29 54.05 9.88
C GLU A 578 46.35 53.46 10.83
N VAL A 579 47.23 52.65 10.27
CA VAL A 579 48.46 52.26 10.94
C VAL A 579 49.39 53.44 10.80
N SER A 580 49.50 54.30 11.86
CA SER A 580 50.61 55.17 12.01
C SER A 580 51.86 54.33 12.23
N VAL A 581 52.75 54.35 11.25
CA VAL A 581 54.09 53.78 11.37
C VAL A 581 54.90 54.74 12.18
N ASP A 582 55.05 54.46 13.47
CA ASP A 582 56.16 55.09 14.27
C ASP A 582 57.41 54.24 14.01
N ASP A 583 58.42 54.87 13.44
CA ASP A 583 59.78 54.31 13.26
C ASP A 583 60.41 54.14 14.66
N GLU A 584 60.39 52.88 15.16
CA GLU A 584 61.27 52.46 16.24
C GLU A 584 62.25 51.38 15.73
N GLU A 585 63.53 51.66 15.96
CA GLU A 585 64.69 50.88 15.62
C GLU A 585 64.58 49.41 16.03
N PHE A 586 64.82 48.49 15.12
CA PHE A 586 64.97 47.06 15.43
C PHE A 586 66.41 46.74 15.79
N ASP A 587 66.66 46.49 17.07
CA ASP A 587 67.88 45.86 17.59
C ASP A 587 67.91 44.34 17.18
N GLU A 588 69.06 43.95 16.70
CA GLU A 588 69.36 42.61 16.21
C GLU A 588 69.31 41.55 17.32
N PHE A 589 68.45 40.49 17.15
CA PHE A 589 68.53 39.32 17.95
C PHE A 589 69.25 38.16 17.19
N PRO A 590 70.21 37.47 17.84
CA PRO A 590 71.03 36.43 17.17
C PRO A 590 70.30 35.12 16.99
N MET A 591 70.38 34.56 15.78
CA MET A 591 69.89 33.23 15.39
C MET A 591 70.63 32.13 16.13
N ARG A 592 69.94 31.33 16.94
CA ARG A 592 70.42 30.04 17.42
C ARG A 592 70.05 28.92 16.42
N LYS A 593 71.09 28.34 15.80
CA LYS A 593 70.99 27.13 14.98
C LYS A 593 70.67 25.93 15.86
N ALA A 594 69.52 25.34 15.68
CA ALA A 594 69.19 23.99 16.20
C ALA A 594 69.63 22.94 15.20
N LYS A 595 70.56 22.06 15.59
CA LYS A 595 70.96 20.86 14.85
C LYS A 595 69.92 19.76 15.00
N ILE A 596 69.41 19.31 13.89
CA ILE A 596 68.62 18.05 13.82
C ILE A 596 69.66 16.92 13.69
N LYS A 597 69.65 15.99 14.63
CA LYS A 597 70.28 14.69 14.51
C LYS A 597 69.27 13.65 14.03
N THR A 598 69.66 12.89 13.06
CA THR A 598 69.12 11.73 12.36
C THR A 598 68.15 10.87 13.11
#